data_66171b4e65fc0b175f771ed1fe3d8050
#
_entry.id   66171b4e65fc0b175f771ed1fe3d8050
#
_cell.length_a   1.000
_cell.length_b   1.000
_cell.length_c   1.000
_cell.angle_alpha   90.00
_cell.angle_beta   90.00
_cell.angle_gamma   90.00
#
_symmetry.space_group_name_H-M   'P 1'
#
loop_
_entity.id
_entity.type
_entity.pdbx_description
1 polymer ?
#
loop_
_entity_poly.entity_id
_entity_poly.type
_entity_poly.pdbx_seq_one_letter_code
_entity_poly.pdbx_strand_id
1 'polypeptide(L)'
;AMNQKTGEPAWQTDQLTRRQSFTFNFGPRLVLHDDVVLYAGGDGNISSFDSKSGEKLWGSSFPNSGYQSPQDLMVVNGLVWLAPLTSGKDSGVYTGRHPRTGKVEKEFAPDVETYWFHHRCYIAKATDNFLMPSRTGIEFVDPDSEHWDINHWVRGGCLYGVMPCNGLTYAPPHNCACYPEAKLFGFNALAAPSSTRPVPTTVPEEGRLEVGPAMQKPLATVNDAQANKDWPTYRHDVNRSGTMGEPVNGEVKTKWTAELGGRLTAPVISDGTVYVAQIDEHTLVALNHADGTERWTYTIGARIDSPPTIHRGRVVFGGADGWVYCLSTEGELAWRYRAAPMDRRTMAFEQLESLWPVHGSVLIHNDIVHCV
;
A
#
# COMPACT_ATOMS: atom_id res chain seq x y z
N ALA A 1 -9.72 39.68 15.85
CA ALA A 1 -11.15 39.34 16.01
C ALA A 1 -12.01 40.55 15.66
N MET A 2 -13.20 40.30 15.14
CA MET A 2 -14.15 41.36 14.74
C MET A 2 -15.55 40.98 15.21
N ASN A 3 -16.33 41.97 15.50
CA ASN A 3 -17.75 41.80 15.83
C ASN A 3 -18.52 41.42 14.56
N GLN A 4 -19.21 40.30 14.58
CA GLN A 4 -19.96 39.79 13.42
C GLN A 4 -21.09 40.71 12.95
N LYS A 5 -21.73 41.47 13.87
CA LYS A 5 -22.86 42.33 13.54
C LYS A 5 -22.44 43.72 13.03
N THR A 6 -21.36 44.27 13.59
CA THR A 6 -20.95 45.64 13.29
C THR A 6 -19.72 45.70 12.37
N GLY A 7 -18.94 44.64 12.25
CA GLY A 7 -17.67 44.62 11.52
C GLY A 7 -16.52 45.32 12.26
N GLU A 8 -16.77 45.86 13.43
CA GLU A 8 -15.75 46.58 14.22
C GLU A 8 -14.72 45.62 14.82
N PRO A 9 -13.43 46.03 14.90
CA PRO A 9 -12.43 45.22 15.61
C PRO A 9 -12.83 45.02 17.08
N ALA A 10 -12.87 43.78 17.51
CA ALA A 10 -13.04 43.41 18.93
C ALA A 10 -11.68 43.44 19.64
N TRP A 11 -10.69 42.83 19.03
CA TRP A 11 -9.30 42.84 19.45
C TRP A 11 -8.36 42.43 18.30
N GLN A 12 -7.10 42.79 18.42
CA GLN A 12 -6.02 42.33 17.51
C GLN A 12 -4.76 42.05 18.32
N THR A 13 -3.89 41.24 17.77
CA THR A 13 -2.58 40.91 18.36
C THR A 13 -1.50 40.95 17.28
N ASP A 14 -0.32 41.45 17.66
CA ASP A 14 0.91 41.46 16.87
C ASP A 14 1.89 40.33 17.30
N GLN A 15 1.47 39.54 18.31
CA GLN A 15 2.28 38.46 18.88
C GLN A 15 2.25 37.17 18.07
N LEU A 16 1.86 37.24 16.81
CA LEU A 16 1.80 36.10 15.91
C LEU A 16 3.07 36.04 15.07
N THR A 17 3.71 34.89 15.10
CA THR A 17 4.77 34.53 14.18
C THR A 17 4.24 33.62 13.08
N ARG A 18 4.77 33.74 11.88
CA ARG A 18 4.41 32.90 10.75
C ARG A 18 5.61 32.63 9.86
N ARG A 19 5.57 31.53 9.17
CA ARG A 19 6.48 31.26 8.07
C ARG A 19 6.22 32.26 6.92
N GLN A 20 7.25 32.76 6.29
CA GLN A 20 7.10 33.67 5.12
C GLN A 20 6.58 32.90 3.89
N SER A 21 6.91 31.61 3.77
CA SER A 21 6.39 30.75 2.74
C SER A 21 5.98 29.40 3.32
N PHE A 22 4.86 28.87 2.84
CA PHE A 22 4.37 27.55 3.20
C PHE A 22 4.62 26.61 2.04
N THR A 23 5.07 25.41 2.34
CA THR A 23 5.17 24.33 1.35
C THR A 23 3.77 23.84 0.99
N PHE A 24 3.54 23.51 -0.27
CA PHE A 24 2.23 23.10 -0.78
C PHE A 24 1.06 24.02 -0.40
N ASN A 25 1.31 25.31 -0.18
CA ASN A 25 0.26 26.28 0.19
C ASN A 25 -0.54 25.94 1.46
N PHE A 26 0.03 25.16 2.36
CA PHE A 26 -0.57 25.00 3.69
C PHE A 26 -0.46 26.30 4.46
N GLY A 27 -1.58 27.02 4.58
CA GLY A 27 -1.67 28.24 5.38
C GLY A 27 -1.57 27.95 6.89
N PRO A 28 -1.53 29.04 7.70
CA PRO A 28 -1.60 28.92 9.14
C PRO A 28 -2.89 28.23 9.59
N ARG A 29 -2.87 27.63 10.77
CA ARG A 29 -4.01 27.00 11.41
C ARG A 29 -4.58 27.89 12.49
N LEU A 30 -5.89 27.98 12.49
CA LEU A 30 -6.67 28.69 13.51
C LEU A 30 -7.77 27.77 13.98
N VAL A 31 -7.83 27.50 15.26
CA VAL A 31 -8.87 26.67 15.91
C VAL A 31 -9.47 27.45 17.06
N LEU A 32 -10.78 27.49 17.13
CA LEU A 32 -11.53 27.98 18.29
C LEU A 32 -12.05 26.78 19.06
N HIS A 33 -11.75 26.71 20.35
CA HIS A 33 -12.30 25.72 21.27
C HIS A 33 -12.73 26.42 22.55
N ASP A 34 -14.01 26.37 22.84
CA ASP A 34 -14.66 27.11 23.91
C ASP A 34 -14.31 28.61 23.90
N ASP A 35 -13.56 29.07 24.90
CA ASP A 35 -13.12 30.46 25.05
C ASP A 35 -11.64 30.66 24.64
N VAL A 36 -11.04 29.72 23.93
CA VAL A 36 -9.62 29.76 23.55
C VAL A 36 -9.45 29.75 22.03
N VAL A 37 -8.65 30.67 21.52
CA VAL A 37 -8.18 30.68 20.13
C VAL A 37 -6.77 30.12 20.09
N LEU A 38 -6.59 29.03 19.33
CA LEU A 38 -5.30 28.40 19.09
C LEU A 38 -4.80 28.77 17.72
N TYR A 39 -3.54 29.09 17.61
CA TYR A 39 -2.90 29.50 16.35
C TYR A 39 -1.56 28.77 16.15
N ALA A 40 -1.38 28.20 14.97
CA ALA A 40 -0.13 27.63 14.49
C ALA A 40 0.26 28.28 13.15
N GLY A 41 1.32 29.04 13.15
CA GLY A 41 1.76 29.84 11.98
C GLY A 41 2.67 29.12 11.01
N GLY A 42 3.00 27.83 11.25
CA GLY A 42 3.92 27.07 10.42
C GLY A 42 5.41 27.38 10.65
N ASP A 43 5.72 28.18 11.66
CA ASP A 43 7.07 28.61 12.05
C ASP A 43 7.70 27.75 13.15
N GLY A 44 7.04 26.65 13.52
CA GLY A 44 7.46 25.74 14.59
C GLY A 44 6.93 26.12 15.97
N ASN A 45 5.95 27.03 16.04
CA ASN A 45 5.34 27.44 17.30
C ASN A 45 3.81 27.34 17.25
N ILE A 46 3.23 27.14 18.42
CA ILE A 46 1.79 27.28 18.67
C ILE A 46 1.56 28.34 19.74
N SER A 47 0.50 29.09 19.61
CA SER A 47 0.07 30.09 20.58
C SER A 47 -1.41 29.94 20.90
N SER A 48 -1.76 30.18 22.16
CA SER A 48 -3.12 30.18 22.67
C SER A 48 -3.48 31.55 23.17
N PHE A 49 -4.70 31.99 22.87
CA PHE A 49 -5.22 33.30 23.22
C PHE A 49 -6.63 33.18 23.84
N ASP A 50 -6.95 34.05 24.78
CA ASP A 50 -8.31 34.22 25.23
C ASP A 50 -9.18 34.79 24.09
N SER A 51 -10.28 34.16 23.79
CA SER A 51 -11.12 34.52 22.62
C SER A 51 -11.81 35.88 22.76
N LYS A 52 -12.00 36.38 23.97
CA LYS A 52 -12.68 37.67 24.23
C LYS A 52 -11.73 38.82 24.28
N SER A 53 -10.58 38.67 24.95
CA SER A 53 -9.62 39.75 25.16
C SER A 53 -8.48 39.78 24.14
N GLY A 54 -8.16 38.63 23.53
CA GLY A 54 -6.98 38.45 22.70
C GLY A 54 -5.68 38.37 23.51
N GLU A 55 -5.77 38.24 24.82
CA GLU A 55 -4.61 38.04 25.67
C GLU A 55 -3.95 36.69 25.39
N LYS A 56 -2.62 36.69 25.26
CA LYS A 56 -1.86 35.43 25.06
C LYS A 56 -1.82 34.65 26.37
N LEU A 57 -2.40 33.45 26.35
CA LEU A 57 -2.46 32.56 27.50
C LEU A 57 -1.16 31.76 27.64
N TRP A 58 -0.69 31.16 26.56
CA TRP A 58 0.57 30.39 26.53
C TRP A 58 1.10 30.25 25.11
N GLY A 59 2.33 29.74 25.01
CA GLY A 59 2.93 29.33 23.74
C GLY A 59 3.89 28.17 23.96
N SER A 60 4.05 27.34 22.95
CA SER A 60 4.94 26.19 22.98
C SER A 60 5.65 26.02 21.64
N SER A 61 6.84 25.49 21.66
CA SER A 61 7.48 24.99 20.44
C SER A 61 6.69 23.80 19.91
N PHE A 62 6.47 23.80 18.62
CA PHE A 62 5.87 22.69 17.87
C PHE A 62 6.62 22.54 16.55
N PRO A 63 7.66 21.73 16.50
CA PRO A 63 8.50 21.62 15.32
C PRO A 63 7.71 21.15 14.10
N ASN A 64 8.11 21.60 12.95
CA ASN A 64 7.52 21.17 11.68
C ASN A 64 7.72 19.66 11.49
N SER A 65 6.73 19.01 10.91
CA SER A 65 6.70 17.55 10.74
C SER A 65 7.51 17.05 9.52
N GLY A 66 8.68 17.61 9.27
CA GLY A 66 9.57 17.13 8.20
C GLY A 66 9.28 17.72 6.83
N TYR A 67 9.76 17.04 5.79
CA TYR A 67 9.72 17.53 4.41
C TYR A 67 8.30 17.84 3.94
N GLN A 68 8.06 19.10 3.56
CA GLN A 68 6.80 19.60 2.99
C GLN A 68 5.52 19.28 3.77
N SER A 69 5.63 18.91 5.03
CA SER A 69 4.47 18.57 5.87
C SER A 69 3.88 19.83 6.51
N PRO A 70 2.56 19.88 6.72
CA PRO A 70 1.93 20.95 7.47
C PRO A 70 2.26 20.85 8.94
N GLN A 71 2.17 21.95 9.64
CA GLN A 71 2.07 21.96 11.09
C GLN A 71 0.62 21.65 11.47
N ASP A 72 0.38 20.53 12.12
CA ASP A 72 -0.96 20.11 12.52
C ASP A 72 -1.37 20.76 13.84
N LEU A 73 -2.65 21.04 13.97
CA LEU A 73 -3.28 21.56 15.17
C LEU A 73 -4.65 20.93 15.29
N MET A 74 -4.84 20.11 16.32
CA MET A 74 -6.07 19.39 16.56
C MET A 74 -6.52 19.57 18.02
N VAL A 75 -7.81 19.69 18.24
CA VAL A 75 -8.40 19.61 19.58
C VAL A 75 -9.37 18.44 19.59
N VAL A 76 -9.10 17.47 20.44
CA VAL A 76 -9.90 16.25 20.58
C VAL A 76 -10.05 15.95 22.07
N ASN A 77 -11.27 15.66 22.50
CA ASN A 77 -11.60 15.37 23.88
C ASN A 77 -11.08 16.44 24.88
N GLY A 78 -11.19 17.71 24.49
CA GLY A 78 -10.79 18.84 25.32
C GLY A 78 -9.29 19.09 25.43
N LEU A 79 -8.46 18.34 24.73
CA LEU A 79 -6.99 18.51 24.71
C LEU A 79 -6.48 18.97 23.35
N VAL A 80 -5.48 19.80 23.38
CA VAL A 80 -4.71 20.22 22.19
C VAL A 80 -3.63 19.16 21.95
N TRP A 81 -3.72 18.48 20.82
CA TRP A 81 -2.81 17.39 20.47
C TRP A 81 -1.71 17.86 19.55
N LEU A 82 -0.48 17.60 19.97
CA LEU A 82 0.75 17.92 19.25
C LEU A 82 1.63 16.67 19.20
N ALA A 83 2.25 16.42 18.05
CA ALA A 83 3.26 15.37 17.91
C ALA A 83 4.30 15.76 16.86
N PRO A 84 5.59 15.72 17.17
CA PRO A 84 6.64 15.87 16.17
C PRO A 84 6.68 14.61 15.31
N LEU A 85 6.32 14.74 14.04
CA LEU A 85 6.33 13.64 13.08
C LEU A 85 7.59 13.68 12.20
N THR A 86 8.73 13.86 12.83
CA THR A 86 10.05 13.82 12.20
C THR A 86 10.70 12.44 12.37
N SER A 87 11.82 12.20 11.72
CA SER A 87 12.66 11.03 12.02
C SER A 87 13.35 11.20 13.39
N GLY A 88 13.50 10.14 14.13
CA GLY A 88 14.18 10.13 15.43
C GLY A 88 13.35 9.55 16.56
N LYS A 89 13.95 9.45 17.73
CA LYS A 89 13.36 8.79 18.91
C LYS A 89 12.08 9.44 19.43
N ASP A 90 11.93 10.75 19.22
CA ASP A 90 10.77 11.50 19.71
C ASP A 90 9.67 11.59 18.64
N SER A 91 9.84 10.91 17.52
CA SER A 91 8.88 10.93 16.43
C SER A 91 7.58 10.23 16.82
N GLY A 92 6.46 10.95 16.71
CA GLY A 92 5.13 10.43 17.05
C GLY A 92 4.78 10.43 18.53
N VAL A 93 5.64 10.96 19.40
CA VAL A 93 5.27 11.17 20.81
C VAL A 93 4.18 12.25 20.85
N TYR A 94 2.97 11.86 21.18
CA TYR A 94 1.85 12.77 21.33
C TYR A 94 1.84 13.41 22.71
N THR A 95 1.66 14.74 22.74
CA THR A 95 1.33 15.49 23.95
C THR A 95 -0.04 16.06 23.84
N GLY A 96 -0.93 15.72 24.79
CA GLY A 96 -2.25 16.34 25.00
C GLY A 96 -2.14 17.45 26.00
N ARG A 97 -2.45 18.70 25.59
CA ARG A 97 -2.33 19.88 26.45
C ARG A 97 -3.68 20.51 26.71
N HIS A 98 -3.85 20.99 27.95
CA HIS A 98 -5.02 21.79 28.30
C HIS A 98 -5.05 23.09 27.47
N PRO A 99 -6.18 23.40 26.77
CA PRO A 99 -6.22 24.50 25.80
C PRO A 99 -5.91 25.87 26.40
N ARG A 100 -6.34 26.11 27.65
CA ARG A 100 -6.21 27.41 28.30
C ARG A 100 -4.88 27.58 29.07
N THR A 101 -4.33 26.52 29.63
CA THR A 101 -3.12 26.60 30.46
C THR A 101 -1.85 26.15 29.77
N GLY A 102 -1.96 25.39 28.69
CA GLY A 102 -0.83 24.77 27.99
C GLY A 102 -0.17 23.61 28.75
N LYS A 103 -0.69 23.26 29.95
CA LYS A 103 -0.15 22.16 30.75
C LYS A 103 -0.32 20.85 29.99
N VAL A 104 0.73 20.04 29.94
CA VAL A 104 0.65 18.67 29.42
C VAL A 104 -0.11 17.83 30.42
N GLU A 105 -1.20 17.24 29.98
CA GLU A 105 -2.05 16.36 30.78
C GLU A 105 -1.91 14.89 30.35
N LYS A 106 -1.51 14.66 29.10
CA LYS A 106 -1.28 13.32 28.57
C LYS A 106 -0.04 13.32 27.65
N GLU A 107 0.75 12.26 27.70
CA GLU A 107 1.89 12.07 26.83
C GLU A 107 2.11 10.56 26.59
N PHE A 108 2.24 10.16 25.34
CA PHE A 108 2.53 8.78 24.98
C PHE A 108 3.30 8.68 23.66
N ALA A 109 4.11 7.63 23.56
CA ALA A 109 4.87 7.28 22.36
C ALA A 109 4.12 6.22 21.53
N PRO A 110 4.48 6.03 20.24
CA PRO A 110 4.00 4.89 19.48
C PRO A 110 4.33 3.57 20.17
N ASP A 111 3.35 2.68 20.29
CA ASP A 111 3.49 1.32 20.83
C ASP A 111 3.78 0.28 19.74
N VAL A 112 4.00 0.71 18.52
CA VAL A 112 4.26 -0.12 17.34
C VAL A 112 5.54 0.30 16.64
N GLU A 113 6.28 -0.67 16.09
CA GLU A 113 7.38 -0.38 15.19
C GLU A 113 6.83 0.11 13.85
N THR A 114 7.33 1.25 13.38
CA THR A 114 6.94 1.81 12.11
C THR A 114 8.12 2.52 11.46
N TYR A 115 8.18 2.39 10.14
CA TYR A 115 9.18 3.11 9.34
C TYR A 115 8.76 4.57 9.14
N TRP A 116 9.66 5.48 9.44
CA TRP A 116 9.43 6.90 9.30
C TRP A 116 10.36 7.48 8.24
N PHE A 117 9.82 7.70 7.05
CA PHE A 117 10.55 8.42 6.01
C PHE A 117 10.33 9.93 6.14
N HIS A 118 9.10 10.37 6.07
CA HIS A 118 8.66 11.72 6.36
C HIS A 118 7.14 11.73 6.61
N HIS A 119 6.64 12.76 7.24
CA HIS A 119 5.20 13.00 7.34
C HIS A 119 4.58 13.15 5.96
N ARG A 120 3.36 12.69 5.78
CA ARG A 120 2.63 12.83 4.52
C ARG A 120 2.36 14.30 4.19
N CYS A 121 2.26 14.60 2.88
CA CYS A 121 2.02 15.94 2.38
C CYS A 121 0.54 16.35 2.47
N TYR A 122 -0.11 16.08 3.58
CA TYR A 122 -1.49 16.50 3.87
C TYR A 122 -1.71 16.66 5.37
N ILE A 123 -2.79 17.34 5.72
CA ILE A 123 -3.13 17.69 7.09
C ILE A 123 -3.67 16.46 7.81
N ALA A 124 -3.22 16.21 9.04
CA ALA A 124 -3.81 15.22 9.92
C ALA A 124 -5.30 15.49 10.14
N LYS A 125 -6.04 14.45 10.40
CA LYS A 125 -7.45 14.48 10.77
C LYS A 125 -7.63 13.90 12.16
N ALA A 126 -8.79 14.09 12.71
CA ALA A 126 -9.21 13.46 13.96
C ALA A 126 -10.69 13.17 13.96
N THR A 127 -11.08 12.24 14.79
CA THR A 127 -12.44 11.98 15.24
C THR A 127 -12.48 12.11 16.77
N ASP A 128 -13.62 11.90 17.38
CA ASP A 128 -13.70 11.90 18.84
C ASP A 128 -12.86 10.79 19.49
N ASN A 129 -12.57 9.71 18.74
CA ASN A 129 -11.87 8.54 19.26
C ASN A 129 -10.44 8.40 18.74
N PHE A 130 -10.10 9.01 17.61
CA PHE A 130 -8.81 8.76 16.94
C PHE A 130 -8.14 10.03 16.46
N LEU A 131 -6.84 10.09 16.66
CA LEU A 131 -5.94 10.98 15.94
C LEU A 131 -5.44 10.26 14.70
N MET A 132 -5.40 10.94 13.55
CA MET A 132 -5.02 10.35 12.25
C MET A 132 -3.85 11.15 11.66
N PRO A 133 -2.61 10.87 12.10
CA PRO A 133 -1.45 11.71 11.83
C PRO A 133 -0.90 11.66 10.40
N SER A 134 -1.39 10.79 9.56
CA SER A 134 -0.94 10.68 8.18
C SER A 134 0.57 10.46 8.02
N ARG A 135 1.12 9.41 8.61
CA ARG A 135 2.55 9.08 8.51
C ARG A 135 2.86 8.18 7.32
N THR A 136 2.73 6.87 7.47
CA THR A 136 3.09 5.91 6.42
C THR A 136 1.89 5.45 5.58
N GLY A 137 0.73 5.48 6.14
CA GLY A 137 -0.53 5.10 5.51
C GLY A 137 -1.67 5.93 6.05
N ILE A 138 -2.63 5.26 6.66
CA ILE A 138 -3.63 5.85 7.53
C ILE A 138 -3.46 5.18 8.88
N GLU A 139 -3.02 5.93 9.86
CA GLU A 139 -2.93 5.49 11.24
C GLU A 139 -4.18 5.95 12.00
N PHE A 140 -4.68 5.10 12.86
CA PHE A 140 -5.72 5.40 13.83
C PHE A 140 -5.09 5.31 15.22
N VAL A 141 -4.80 6.46 15.81
CA VAL A 141 -4.17 6.55 17.13
C VAL A 141 -5.25 6.82 18.13
N ASP A 142 -5.51 5.87 19.00
CA ASP A 142 -6.45 6.01 20.11
C ASP A 142 -5.74 6.68 21.28
N PRO A 143 -6.10 7.92 21.64
CA PRO A 143 -5.45 8.60 22.76
C PRO A 143 -5.86 8.05 24.12
N ASP A 144 -6.92 7.27 24.24
CA ASP A 144 -7.35 6.71 25.51
C ASP A 144 -6.61 5.43 25.88
N SER A 145 -6.47 4.52 24.93
CA SER A 145 -5.65 3.30 25.09
C SER A 145 -4.17 3.51 24.76
N GLU A 146 -3.80 4.66 24.18
CA GLU A 146 -2.44 4.99 23.73
C GLU A 146 -1.93 4.06 22.63
N HIS A 147 -2.84 3.44 21.90
CA HIS A 147 -2.57 2.43 20.87
C HIS A 147 -2.59 3.01 19.46
N TRP A 148 -1.66 2.52 18.63
CA TRP A 148 -1.56 2.84 17.21
C TRP A 148 -2.02 1.67 16.35
N ASP A 149 -3.15 1.80 15.67
CA ASP A 149 -3.58 0.88 14.62
C ASP A 149 -3.10 1.41 13.26
N ILE A 150 -2.21 0.65 12.60
CA ILE A 150 -1.52 1.08 11.39
C ILE A 150 -2.11 0.42 10.16
N ASN A 151 -2.51 1.22 9.18
CA ASN A 151 -2.95 0.76 7.88
C ASN A 151 -2.04 1.33 6.78
N HIS A 152 -1.11 0.50 6.28
CA HIS A 152 -0.16 0.90 5.24
C HIS A 152 -0.70 0.73 3.81
N TRP A 153 -1.79 0.01 3.61
CA TRP A 153 -2.31 -0.36 2.29
C TRP A 153 -2.99 0.80 1.57
N VAL A 154 -3.55 1.73 2.32
CA VAL A 154 -4.26 2.90 1.83
C VAL A 154 -3.60 4.15 2.37
N ARG A 155 -3.55 5.18 1.56
CA ARG A 155 -3.07 6.51 1.97
C ARG A 155 -3.96 7.60 1.42
N GLY A 156 -3.90 8.76 2.06
CA GLY A 156 -4.49 9.98 1.52
C GLY A 156 -3.69 10.54 0.34
N GLY A 157 -4.37 11.19 -0.56
CA GLY A 157 -3.73 11.97 -1.63
C GLY A 157 -2.99 13.19 -1.08
N CYS A 158 -1.84 13.53 -1.70
CA CYS A 158 -1.11 14.75 -1.34
C CYS A 158 -2.04 15.97 -1.43
N LEU A 159 -1.97 16.89 -0.47
CA LEU A 159 -2.83 18.05 -0.24
C LEU A 159 -4.24 17.71 0.26
N TYR A 160 -4.88 16.67 -0.25
CA TYR A 160 -6.28 16.34 0.04
C TYR A 160 -6.45 15.50 1.31
N GLY A 161 -5.52 14.56 1.54
CA GLY A 161 -5.56 13.68 2.70
C GLY A 161 -6.69 12.68 2.66
N VAL A 162 -7.27 12.42 3.82
CA VAL A 162 -8.38 11.50 4.03
C VAL A 162 -9.55 12.24 4.68
N MET A 163 -10.74 11.66 4.61
CA MET A 163 -11.95 12.24 5.20
C MET A 163 -12.67 11.18 6.05
N PRO A 164 -12.53 11.23 7.38
CA PRO A 164 -13.37 10.45 8.29
C PRO A 164 -14.79 11.02 8.26
N CYS A 165 -15.77 10.20 7.91
CA CYS A 165 -17.16 10.61 7.81
C CYS A 165 -18.09 9.39 7.80
N ASN A 166 -19.26 9.49 8.44
CA ASN A 166 -20.30 8.46 8.43
C ASN A 166 -19.82 7.06 8.85
N GLY A 167 -18.91 6.97 9.81
CA GLY A 167 -18.34 5.69 10.26
C GLY A 167 -17.34 5.06 9.30
N LEU A 168 -16.93 5.78 8.27
CA LEU A 168 -15.92 5.36 7.29
C LEU A 168 -14.79 6.39 7.22
N THR A 169 -13.64 5.95 6.70
CA THR A 169 -12.55 6.85 6.31
C THR A 169 -12.35 6.75 4.81
N TYR A 170 -12.65 7.83 4.11
CA TYR A 170 -12.49 7.94 2.67
C TYR A 170 -11.09 8.40 2.31
N ALA A 171 -10.47 7.73 1.34
CA ALA A 171 -9.19 8.10 0.77
C ALA A 171 -9.34 8.27 -0.75
N PRO A 172 -9.06 9.48 -1.29
CA PRO A 172 -9.14 9.73 -2.72
C PRO A 172 -7.99 9.05 -3.49
N PRO A 173 -8.07 8.94 -4.81
CA PRO A 173 -6.97 8.49 -5.64
C PRO A 173 -5.70 9.32 -5.40
N HIS A 174 -4.55 8.68 -5.50
CA HIS A 174 -3.24 9.35 -5.41
C HIS A 174 -2.27 8.79 -6.44
N ASN A 175 -1.33 9.62 -6.87
CA ASN A 175 -0.27 9.27 -7.82
C ASN A 175 1.14 9.33 -7.20
N CYS A 176 1.24 9.40 -5.88
CA CYS A 176 2.51 9.54 -5.19
C CYS A 176 3.19 8.18 -5.02
N ALA A 177 4.46 8.10 -5.41
CA ALA A 177 5.30 6.92 -5.29
C ALA A 177 6.24 6.92 -4.07
N CYS A 178 6.08 7.86 -3.12
CA CYS A 178 6.96 7.96 -1.95
C CYS A 178 6.87 6.75 -1.01
N TYR A 179 5.75 6.04 -1.03
CA TYR A 179 5.47 4.92 -0.14
C TYR A 179 4.89 3.75 -0.94
N PRO A 180 5.75 2.83 -1.41
CA PRO A 180 5.33 1.68 -2.22
C PRO A 180 4.37 0.73 -1.51
N GLU A 181 4.34 0.75 -0.18
CA GLU A 181 3.43 -0.03 0.66
C GLU A 181 1.96 0.34 0.47
N ALA A 182 1.68 1.59 0.11
CA ALA A 182 0.32 2.02 -0.19
C ALA A 182 -0.16 1.40 -1.49
N LYS A 183 -0.68 0.20 -1.39
CA LYS A 183 -0.94 -0.75 -2.47
C LYS A 183 -2.27 -0.53 -3.18
N LEU A 184 -3.28 -0.04 -2.44
CA LEU A 184 -4.60 0.17 -2.99
C LEU A 184 -4.71 1.56 -3.59
N PHE A 185 -4.85 1.61 -4.90
CA PHE A 185 -5.05 2.83 -5.67
C PHE A 185 -6.54 3.05 -5.96
N GLY A 186 -6.90 4.27 -6.33
CA GLY A 186 -8.27 4.63 -6.59
C GLY A 186 -8.96 5.26 -5.38
N PHE A 187 -10.28 5.33 -5.41
CA PHE A 187 -11.09 5.85 -4.30
C PHE A 187 -11.41 4.71 -3.33
N ASN A 188 -10.91 4.82 -2.11
CA ASN A 188 -11.08 3.81 -1.08
C ASN A 188 -11.95 4.32 0.07
N ALA A 189 -12.66 3.41 0.72
CA ALA A 189 -13.38 3.67 1.96
C ALA A 189 -13.04 2.57 2.97
N LEU A 190 -12.42 2.95 4.07
CA LEU A 190 -12.09 2.04 5.17
C LEU A 190 -13.24 2.02 6.18
N ALA A 191 -13.64 0.84 6.59
CA ALA A 191 -14.60 0.61 7.66
C ALA A 191 -13.92 -0.06 8.85
N ALA A 192 -14.52 0.05 10.02
CA ALA A 192 -14.11 -0.74 11.18
C ALA A 192 -14.17 -2.25 10.88
N PRO A 193 -13.32 -3.08 11.52
CA PRO A 193 -13.36 -4.52 11.38
C PRO A 193 -14.78 -5.05 11.67
N SER A 194 -15.24 -5.96 10.81
CA SER A 194 -16.55 -6.60 11.00
C SER A 194 -16.43 -7.78 11.96
N SER A 195 -17.17 -7.78 13.05
CA SER A 195 -17.26 -8.94 13.96
C SER A 195 -17.85 -10.17 13.30
N THR A 196 -18.63 -9.98 12.22
CA THR A 196 -19.24 -11.09 11.45
C THR A 196 -18.31 -11.64 10.37
N ARG A 197 -17.18 -10.99 10.09
CA ARG A 197 -16.17 -11.40 9.10
C ARG A 197 -14.75 -11.20 9.62
N PRO A 198 -14.39 -11.86 10.75
CA PRO A 198 -13.04 -11.73 11.30
C PRO A 198 -12.00 -12.29 10.31
N VAL A 199 -10.78 -11.77 10.37
CA VAL A 199 -9.63 -12.42 9.74
C VAL A 199 -9.27 -13.63 10.60
N PRO A 200 -9.18 -14.84 10.04
CA PRO A 200 -8.82 -16.02 10.84
C PRO A 200 -7.39 -15.91 11.35
N THR A 201 -7.19 -16.22 12.62
CA THR A 201 -5.85 -16.33 13.24
C THR A 201 -5.13 -17.62 12.85
N THR A 202 -5.90 -18.64 12.44
CA THR A 202 -5.40 -19.91 11.91
C THR A 202 -6.07 -20.18 10.57
N VAL A 203 -5.28 -20.65 9.62
CA VAL A 203 -5.77 -20.97 8.27
C VAL A 203 -5.95 -22.48 8.16
N PRO A 204 -7.20 -22.98 8.05
CA PRO A 204 -7.41 -24.42 7.86
C PRO A 204 -6.86 -24.85 6.50
N GLU A 205 -6.19 -26.03 6.46
CA GLU A 205 -5.68 -26.60 5.21
C GLU A 205 -6.79 -27.19 4.33
N GLU A 206 -7.93 -27.52 4.94
CA GLU A 206 -9.07 -28.07 4.23
C GLU A 206 -9.59 -27.11 3.15
N GLY A 207 -9.80 -27.62 1.95
CA GLY A 207 -10.32 -26.85 0.82
C GLY A 207 -9.33 -25.86 0.19
N ARG A 208 -8.05 -25.87 0.57
CA ARG A 208 -7.02 -25.02 -0.07
C ARG A 208 -6.42 -25.68 -1.30
N LEU A 209 -6.31 -27.00 -1.34
CA LEU A 209 -5.82 -27.77 -2.48
C LEU A 209 -7.00 -28.29 -3.32
N GLU A 210 -7.01 -27.96 -4.59
CA GLU A 210 -7.91 -28.52 -5.59
C GLU A 210 -7.09 -29.28 -6.63
N VAL A 211 -7.50 -30.50 -6.92
CA VAL A 211 -6.81 -31.41 -7.83
C VAL A 211 -7.54 -31.48 -9.16
N GLY A 212 -6.81 -31.30 -10.25
CA GLY A 212 -7.30 -31.38 -11.61
C GLY A 212 -6.90 -32.67 -12.33
N PRO A 213 -7.41 -32.87 -13.55
CA PRO A 213 -7.21 -34.12 -14.32
C PRO A 213 -5.75 -34.41 -14.64
N ALA A 214 -4.91 -33.38 -14.81
CA ALA A 214 -3.51 -33.59 -15.14
C ALA A 214 -2.63 -33.97 -13.94
N MET A 215 -3.18 -34.08 -12.73
CA MET A 215 -2.42 -34.50 -11.54
C MET A 215 -1.79 -35.89 -11.71
N GLN A 216 -2.47 -36.79 -12.39
CA GLN A 216 -2.01 -38.17 -12.61
C GLN A 216 -0.95 -38.27 -13.72
N LYS A 217 -0.72 -37.21 -14.52
CA LYS A 217 0.33 -37.23 -15.54
C LYS A 217 1.71 -37.30 -14.87
N PRO A 218 2.62 -38.17 -15.31
CA PRO A 218 3.95 -38.27 -14.74
C PRO A 218 4.73 -36.96 -14.91
N LEU A 219 5.61 -36.69 -13.97
CA LEU A 219 6.56 -35.59 -14.11
C LEU A 219 7.61 -35.96 -15.15
N ALA A 220 7.95 -35.02 -16.01
CA ALA A 220 9.01 -35.19 -16.98
C ALA A 220 10.38 -35.37 -16.29
N THR A 221 11.24 -36.19 -16.89
CA THR A 221 12.65 -36.25 -16.48
C THR A 221 13.36 -34.99 -16.90
N VAL A 222 14.25 -34.48 -16.05
CA VAL A 222 15.08 -33.32 -16.40
C VAL A 222 16.06 -33.74 -17.49
N ASN A 223 16.07 -33.01 -18.59
CA ASN A 223 17.08 -33.14 -19.64
C ASN A 223 18.05 -31.98 -19.54
N ASP A 224 19.18 -32.17 -18.89
CA ASP A 224 20.17 -31.13 -18.62
C ASP A 224 20.66 -30.43 -19.89
N ALA A 225 20.76 -31.16 -21.00
CA ALA A 225 21.20 -30.58 -22.29
C ALA A 225 20.14 -29.59 -22.85
N GLN A 226 18.87 -29.83 -22.65
CA GLN A 226 17.78 -28.93 -23.04
C GLN A 226 17.62 -27.80 -22.02
N ALA A 227 17.72 -28.10 -20.73
CA ALA A 227 17.61 -27.12 -19.67
C ALA A 227 18.62 -25.96 -19.81
N ASN A 228 19.82 -26.27 -20.34
CA ASN A 228 20.84 -25.25 -20.59
C ASN A 228 20.53 -24.31 -21.79
N LYS A 229 19.53 -24.65 -22.61
CA LYS A 229 19.06 -23.84 -23.76
C LYS A 229 17.75 -23.15 -23.53
N ASP A 230 17.04 -23.53 -22.49
CA ASP A 230 15.75 -22.99 -22.12
C ASP A 230 15.89 -21.78 -21.20
N TRP A 231 14.83 -20.99 -21.10
CA TRP A 231 14.68 -19.91 -20.13
C TRP A 231 13.38 -20.15 -19.33
N PRO A 232 13.36 -21.16 -18.43
CA PRO A 232 12.13 -21.75 -17.92
C PRO A 232 11.45 -20.96 -16.80
N THR A 233 12.06 -19.90 -16.32
CA THR A 233 11.52 -19.09 -15.22
C THR A 233 11.98 -17.64 -15.34
N TYR A 234 11.37 -16.75 -14.56
CA TYR A 234 11.82 -15.36 -14.45
C TYR A 234 13.31 -15.28 -14.13
N ARG A 235 14.05 -14.54 -14.97
CA ARG A 235 15.52 -14.39 -14.90
C ARG A 235 16.28 -15.72 -14.95
N HIS A 236 15.80 -16.67 -15.74
CA HIS A 236 16.45 -17.90 -16.17
C HIS A 236 16.46 -19.04 -15.14
N ASP A 237 16.96 -18.85 -13.95
CA ASP A 237 17.24 -19.93 -12.98
C ASP A 237 16.71 -19.62 -11.57
N VAL A 238 16.90 -20.56 -10.65
CA VAL A 238 16.48 -20.42 -9.24
C VAL A 238 17.23 -19.30 -8.50
N ASN A 239 18.42 -18.94 -8.95
CA ASN A 239 19.22 -17.86 -8.38
C ASN A 239 18.85 -16.50 -8.98
N ARG A 240 17.94 -16.48 -9.95
CA ARG A 240 17.54 -15.26 -10.70
C ARG A 240 18.74 -14.57 -11.34
N SER A 241 19.71 -15.33 -11.85
CA SER A 241 20.97 -14.82 -12.38
C SER A 241 20.79 -13.90 -13.60
N GLY A 242 19.78 -14.16 -14.41
CA GLY A 242 19.54 -13.43 -15.65
C GLY A 242 20.58 -13.70 -16.73
N THR A 243 21.32 -14.80 -16.60
CA THR A 243 22.39 -15.19 -17.53
C THR A 243 22.10 -16.58 -18.12
N MET A 244 22.55 -16.79 -19.33
CA MET A 244 22.52 -18.08 -20.04
C MET A 244 23.93 -18.41 -20.52
N GLY A 245 24.29 -19.69 -20.49
CA GLY A 245 25.61 -20.17 -20.89
C GLY A 245 25.85 -20.22 -22.41
N GLU A 246 24.79 -20.09 -23.21
CA GLU A 246 24.90 -20.15 -24.68
C GLU A 246 25.16 -18.75 -25.26
N PRO A 247 26.09 -18.58 -26.21
CA PRO A 247 26.34 -17.30 -26.84
C PRO A 247 25.16 -16.91 -27.77
N VAL A 248 24.80 -15.64 -27.74
CA VAL A 248 23.87 -15.06 -28.72
C VAL A 248 24.62 -14.51 -29.89
N ASN A 249 24.29 -14.94 -31.12
CA ASN A 249 24.89 -14.39 -32.33
C ASN A 249 24.58 -12.90 -32.47
N GLY A 250 25.54 -12.10 -32.89
CA GLY A 250 25.38 -10.65 -33.02
C GLY A 250 24.40 -10.22 -34.12
N GLU A 251 24.06 -11.08 -35.07
CA GLU A 251 23.05 -10.83 -36.10
C GLU A 251 21.75 -11.56 -35.76
N VAL A 252 20.76 -10.82 -35.26
CA VAL A 252 19.44 -11.34 -35.00
C VAL A 252 18.44 -10.85 -36.04
N LYS A 253 17.50 -11.73 -36.43
CA LYS A 253 16.36 -11.40 -37.33
C LYS A 253 15.07 -11.85 -36.70
N THR A 254 14.01 -11.08 -36.96
CA THR A 254 12.65 -11.50 -36.58
C THR A 254 12.32 -12.82 -37.26
N LYS A 255 11.97 -13.82 -36.45
CA LYS A 255 11.57 -15.14 -36.91
C LYS A 255 10.07 -15.20 -37.16
N TRP A 256 9.31 -14.68 -36.21
CA TRP A 256 7.87 -14.52 -36.26
C TRP A 256 7.40 -13.41 -35.28
N THR A 257 6.17 -12.99 -35.40
CA THR A 257 5.51 -12.05 -34.50
C THR A 257 4.13 -12.62 -34.15
N ALA A 258 3.74 -12.56 -32.88
CA ALA A 258 2.40 -12.86 -32.41
C ALA A 258 1.81 -11.61 -31.75
N GLU A 259 0.59 -11.25 -32.13
CA GLU A 259 -0.12 -10.11 -31.55
C GLU A 259 -1.09 -10.62 -30.50
N LEU A 260 -0.72 -10.48 -29.23
CA LEU A 260 -1.51 -10.94 -28.10
C LEU A 260 -2.37 -9.81 -27.49
N GLY A 261 -2.02 -8.56 -27.76
CA GLY A 261 -2.68 -7.40 -27.15
C GLY A 261 -2.35 -7.20 -25.67
N GLY A 262 -2.86 -6.10 -25.12
CA GLY A 262 -2.77 -5.79 -23.67
C GLY A 262 -1.35 -5.64 -23.10
N ARG A 263 -1.25 -5.70 -21.79
CA ARG A 263 0.02 -5.77 -21.06
C ARG A 263 0.48 -7.22 -20.95
N LEU A 264 1.73 -7.47 -21.25
CA LEU A 264 2.30 -8.82 -21.23
C LEU A 264 3.36 -8.95 -20.14
N THR A 265 3.49 -10.14 -19.58
CA THR A 265 4.65 -10.48 -18.74
C THR A 265 5.90 -10.68 -19.60
N ALA A 266 7.07 -10.76 -18.97
CA ALA A 266 8.24 -11.31 -19.65
C ALA A 266 7.93 -12.74 -20.13
N PRO A 267 8.38 -13.14 -21.34
CA PRO A 267 8.21 -14.50 -21.79
C PRO A 267 9.18 -15.45 -21.07
N VAL A 268 8.77 -16.71 -20.91
CA VAL A 268 9.67 -17.81 -20.57
C VAL A 268 9.56 -18.89 -21.63
N ILE A 269 10.63 -19.66 -21.80
CA ILE A 269 10.75 -20.64 -22.88
C ILE A 269 11.22 -21.95 -22.29
N SER A 270 10.50 -23.02 -22.58
CA SER A 270 10.90 -24.36 -22.23
C SER A 270 10.37 -25.36 -23.23
N ASP A 271 11.20 -26.30 -23.61
CA ASP A 271 10.88 -27.44 -24.48
C ASP A 271 10.06 -27.05 -25.72
N GLY A 272 10.56 -26.05 -26.45
CA GLY A 272 9.96 -25.56 -27.70
C GLY A 272 8.60 -24.83 -27.53
N THR A 273 8.28 -24.38 -26.33
CA THR A 273 7.08 -23.60 -26.02
C THR A 273 7.46 -22.27 -25.39
N VAL A 274 6.88 -21.18 -25.87
CA VAL A 274 6.96 -19.85 -25.26
C VAL A 274 5.72 -19.62 -24.44
N TYR A 275 5.89 -19.25 -23.16
CA TYR A 275 4.79 -18.94 -22.26
C TYR A 275 4.82 -17.45 -21.91
N VAL A 276 3.68 -16.78 -21.99
CA VAL A 276 3.52 -15.37 -21.65
C VAL A 276 2.13 -15.15 -21.10
N ALA A 277 1.99 -14.32 -20.07
CA ALA A 277 0.67 -13.96 -19.59
C ALA A 277 0.22 -12.61 -20.15
N GLN A 278 -1.01 -12.56 -20.59
CA GLN A 278 -1.80 -11.35 -20.81
C GLN A 278 -2.34 -10.92 -19.44
N ILE A 279 -1.70 -9.90 -18.85
CA ILE A 279 -1.87 -9.55 -17.44
C ILE A 279 -3.33 -9.21 -17.12
N ASP A 280 -3.88 -8.26 -17.87
CA ASP A 280 -5.20 -7.70 -17.60
C ASP A 280 -6.35 -8.58 -18.14
N GLU A 281 -6.07 -9.49 -19.06
CA GLU A 281 -6.97 -10.51 -19.57
C GLU A 281 -6.95 -11.80 -18.72
N HIS A 282 -6.15 -11.81 -17.66
CA HIS A 282 -6.05 -12.94 -16.71
C HIS A 282 -5.65 -14.27 -17.37
N THR A 283 -4.96 -14.22 -18.49
CA THR A 283 -4.79 -15.39 -19.36
C THR A 283 -3.31 -15.72 -19.59
N LEU A 284 -2.93 -16.94 -19.27
CA LEU A 284 -1.65 -17.51 -19.67
C LEU A 284 -1.77 -18.09 -21.07
N VAL A 285 -0.86 -17.71 -21.96
CA VAL A 285 -0.80 -18.13 -23.35
C VAL A 285 0.46 -18.97 -23.59
N ALA A 286 0.32 -20.10 -24.24
CA ALA A 286 1.43 -20.94 -24.70
C ALA A 286 1.50 -20.90 -26.23
N LEU A 287 2.68 -20.54 -26.75
CA LEU A 287 2.93 -20.42 -28.19
C LEU A 287 3.98 -21.44 -28.62
N ASN A 288 3.87 -21.92 -29.85
CA ASN A 288 4.90 -22.71 -30.48
C ASN A 288 6.14 -21.86 -30.75
N HIS A 289 7.29 -22.20 -30.23
CA HIS A 289 8.55 -21.49 -30.44
C HIS A 289 8.98 -21.45 -31.92
N ALA A 290 8.56 -22.41 -32.74
CA ALA A 290 8.98 -22.48 -34.14
C ALA A 290 8.34 -21.40 -35.02
N ASP A 291 7.09 -21.06 -34.80
CA ASP A 291 6.27 -20.24 -35.71
C ASP A 291 5.35 -19.22 -34.99
N GLY A 292 5.31 -19.23 -33.65
CA GLY A 292 4.47 -18.33 -32.85
C GLY A 292 2.98 -18.69 -32.83
N THR A 293 2.57 -19.83 -33.38
CA THR A 293 1.17 -20.26 -33.32
C THR A 293 0.75 -20.62 -31.90
N GLU A 294 -0.49 -20.28 -31.53
CA GLU A 294 -1.04 -20.59 -30.24
C GLU A 294 -1.22 -22.10 -30.09
N ARG A 295 -0.74 -22.65 -28.95
CA ARG A 295 -0.96 -24.03 -28.55
C ARG A 295 -2.17 -24.17 -27.67
N TRP A 296 -2.26 -23.33 -26.64
CA TRP A 296 -3.37 -23.27 -25.71
C TRP A 296 -3.36 -21.97 -24.91
N THR A 297 -4.49 -21.68 -24.28
CA THR A 297 -4.65 -20.60 -23.29
C THR A 297 -5.28 -21.14 -22.02
N TYR A 298 -5.00 -20.46 -20.89
CA TYR A 298 -5.62 -20.78 -19.60
C TYR A 298 -5.94 -19.49 -18.85
N THR A 299 -7.23 -19.25 -18.58
CA THR A 299 -7.72 -18.04 -17.90
C THR A 299 -8.02 -18.32 -16.44
N ILE A 300 -7.66 -17.40 -15.56
CA ILE A 300 -7.88 -17.47 -14.10
C ILE A 300 -8.79 -16.31 -13.61
N GLY A 301 -9.03 -16.27 -12.28
CA GLY A 301 -10.01 -15.34 -11.69
C GLY A 301 -9.52 -13.90 -11.51
N ALA A 302 -8.24 -13.60 -11.76
CA ALA A 302 -7.65 -12.26 -11.65
C ALA A 302 -6.35 -12.19 -12.44
N ARG A 303 -5.63 -11.06 -12.37
CA ARG A 303 -4.39 -10.84 -13.12
C ARG A 303 -3.32 -11.90 -12.85
N ILE A 304 -2.51 -12.13 -13.88
CA ILE A 304 -1.26 -12.90 -13.80
C ILE A 304 -0.10 -11.90 -13.97
N ASP A 305 0.45 -11.41 -12.86
CA ASP A 305 1.39 -10.28 -12.87
C ASP A 305 2.84 -10.69 -13.16
N SER A 306 3.15 -11.98 -13.20
CA SER A 306 4.50 -12.51 -13.42
C SER A 306 4.50 -13.74 -14.32
N PRO A 307 5.62 -14.00 -15.04
CA PRO A 307 5.71 -15.18 -15.88
C PRO A 307 5.67 -16.48 -15.06
N PRO A 308 5.22 -17.59 -15.68
CA PRO A 308 5.24 -18.89 -15.03
C PRO A 308 6.66 -19.43 -14.83
N THR A 309 6.79 -20.43 -13.98
CA THR A 309 7.98 -21.28 -13.85
C THR A 309 7.67 -22.66 -14.40
N ILE A 310 8.49 -23.12 -15.33
CA ILE A 310 8.35 -24.43 -15.94
C ILE A 310 9.33 -25.39 -15.26
N HIS A 311 8.81 -26.47 -14.73
CA HIS A 311 9.63 -27.48 -14.05
C HIS A 311 9.05 -28.87 -14.24
N ARG A 312 9.84 -29.77 -14.80
CA ARG A 312 9.51 -31.21 -15.01
C ARG A 312 8.13 -31.44 -15.64
N GLY A 313 7.82 -30.72 -16.72
CA GLY A 313 6.54 -30.84 -17.41
C GLY A 313 5.33 -30.20 -16.69
N ARG A 314 5.61 -29.33 -15.75
CA ARG A 314 4.61 -28.51 -15.06
C ARG A 314 4.85 -27.02 -15.33
N VAL A 315 3.75 -26.30 -15.46
CA VAL A 315 3.69 -24.84 -15.65
C VAL A 315 3.06 -24.26 -14.38
N VAL A 316 3.87 -23.60 -13.54
CA VAL A 316 3.44 -23.11 -12.22
C VAL A 316 3.49 -21.59 -12.18
N PHE A 317 2.42 -20.95 -11.73
CA PHE A 317 2.32 -19.50 -11.63
C PHE A 317 1.36 -19.04 -10.54
N GLY A 318 1.54 -17.82 -10.08
CA GLY A 318 0.66 -17.18 -9.11
C GLY A 318 -0.39 -16.31 -9.80
N GLY A 319 -1.54 -16.18 -9.17
CA GLY A 319 -2.61 -15.29 -9.59
C GLY A 319 -2.95 -14.24 -8.55
N ALA A 320 -3.38 -13.06 -8.99
CA ALA A 320 -3.88 -12.01 -8.12
C ALA A 320 -5.20 -12.39 -7.41
N ASP A 321 -5.80 -13.52 -7.73
CA ASP A 321 -6.91 -14.12 -6.99
C ASP A 321 -6.50 -14.86 -5.70
N GLY A 322 -5.19 -14.90 -5.42
CA GLY A 322 -4.63 -15.53 -4.22
C GLY A 322 -4.38 -17.04 -4.36
N TRP A 323 -4.38 -17.56 -5.58
CA TRP A 323 -4.10 -18.93 -5.89
C TRP A 323 -2.75 -19.12 -6.58
N VAL A 324 -2.13 -20.25 -6.33
CA VAL A 324 -1.04 -20.81 -7.14
C VAL A 324 -1.61 -21.91 -8.01
N TYR A 325 -1.34 -21.84 -9.30
CA TYR A 325 -1.81 -22.78 -10.31
C TYR A 325 -0.65 -23.63 -10.81
N CYS A 326 -0.92 -24.90 -11.04
CA CYS A 326 -0.01 -25.84 -11.66
C CYS A 326 -0.73 -26.56 -12.81
N LEU A 327 -0.28 -26.31 -14.03
CA LEU A 327 -0.81 -26.95 -15.22
C LEU A 327 0.20 -27.97 -15.76
N SER A 328 -0.27 -28.87 -16.63
CA SER A 328 0.62 -29.62 -17.53
C SER A 328 1.12 -28.71 -18.65
N THR A 329 2.11 -29.13 -19.40
CA THR A 329 2.61 -28.44 -20.61
C THR A 329 1.59 -28.39 -21.74
N GLU A 330 0.48 -29.17 -21.66
CA GLU A 330 -0.65 -29.14 -22.57
C GLU A 330 -1.78 -28.20 -22.09
N GLY A 331 -1.59 -27.46 -20.99
CA GLY A 331 -2.55 -26.47 -20.49
C GLY A 331 -3.65 -27.05 -19.59
N GLU A 332 -3.58 -28.33 -19.20
CA GLU A 332 -4.57 -28.93 -18.30
C GLU A 332 -4.19 -28.72 -16.84
N LEU A 333 -5.19 -28.43 -15.98
CA LEU A 333 -4.98 -28.25 -14.55
C LEU A 333 -4.50 -29.56 -13.90
N ALA A 334 -3.34 -29.51 -13.26
CA ALA A 334 -2.88 -30.56 -12.36
C ALA A 334 -3.38 -30.32 -10.94
N TRP A 335 -3.14 -29.11 -10.42
CA TRP A 335 -3.66 -28.68 -9.14
C TRP A 335 -3.65 -27.15 -9.06
N ARG A 336 -4.45 -26.59 -8.14
CA ARG A 336 -4.30 -25.23 -7.66
C ARG A 336 -4.37 -25.22 -6.14
N TYR A 337 -3.60 -24.32 -5.55
CA TYR A 337 -3.52 -24.18 -4.10
C TYR A 337 -3.82 -22.73 -3.71
N ARG A 338 -4.77 -22.51 -2.83
CA ARG A 338 -5.10 -21.20 -2.32
C ARG A 338 -4.05 -20.78 -1.30
N ALA A 339 -3.11 -19.95 -1.71
CA ALA A 339 -2.10 -19.34 -0.84
C ALA A 339 -2.74 -18.31 0.11
N ALA A 340 -3.74 -17.58 -0.36
CA ALA A 340 -4.53 -16.67 0.47
C ALA A 340 -5.20 -17.41 1.66
N PRO A 341 -5.21 -16.83 2.86
CA PRO A 341 -5.82 -17.43 4.05
C PRO A 341 -7.33 -17.60 3.90
N MET A 342 -7.97 -16.77 3.10
CA MET A 342 -9.41 -16.81 2.80
C MET A 342 -9.71 -16.16 1.45
N ASP A 343 -10.89 -16.43 0.90
CA ASP A 343 -11.39 -15.74 -0.30
C ASP A 343 -12.02 -14.40 0.11
N ARG A 344 -11.18 -13.37 0.20
CA ARG A 344 -11.60 -11.96 0.32
C ARG A 344 -11.01 -11.18 -0.83
N ARG A 345 -11.83 -10.32 -1.42
CA ARG A 345 -11.46 -9.55 -2.61
C ARG A 345 -11.60 -8.06 -2.38
N THR A 346 -10.80 -7.31 -3.10
CA THR A 346 -10.79 -5.85 -3.13
C THR A 346 -10.62 -5.36 -4.56
N MET A 347 -10.93 -4.08 -4.79
CA MET A 347 -10.60 -3.41 -6.04
C MET A 347 -9.19 -2.85 -5.94
N ALA A 348 -8.32 -3.27 -6.85
CA ALA A 348 -6.98 -2.71 -7.01
C ALA A 348 -6.62 -2.71 -8.50
N PHE A 349 -5.95 -1.66 -8.98
CA PHE A 349 -5.61 -1.48 -10.39
C PHE A 349 -6.83 -1.61 -11.33
N GLU A 350 -7.98 -1.06 -10.89
CA GLU A 350 -9.27 -1.08 -11.62
C GLU A 350 -9.86 -2.48 -11.81
N GLN A 351 -9.34 -3.50 -11.11
CA GLN A 351 -9.75 -4.89 -11.21
C GLN A 351 -9.99 -5.51 -9.83
N LEU A 352 -10.73 -6.61 -9.80
CA LEU A 352 -11.00 -7.36 -8.59
C LEU A 352 -9.86 -8.34 -8.33
N GLU A 353 -9.26 -8.25 -7.14
CA GLU A 353 -8.19 -9.17 -6.73
C GLU A 353 -8.37 -9.64 -5.28
N SER A 354 -7.60 -10.65 -4.88
CA SER A 354 -7.51 -11.10 -3.49
C SER A 354 -6.86 -10.02 -2.60
N LEU A 355 -7.22 -9.96 -1.33
CA LEU A 355 -6.45 -9.20 -0.34
C LEU A 355 -5.03 -9.75 -0.14
N TRP A 356 -4.79 -11.00 -0.51
CA TRP A 356 -3.49 -11.69 -0.47
C TRP A 356 -3.17 -12.27 -1.85
N PRO A 357 -2.86 -11.43 -2.82
CA PRO A 357 -2.56 -11.90 -4.17
C PRO A 357 -1.17 -12.51 -4.24
N VAL A 358 -0.96 -13.41 -5.18
CA VAL A 358 0.36 -13.98 -5.49
C VAL A 358 0.90 -13.28 -6.73
N HIS A 359 1.53 -12.11 -6.55
CA HIS A 359 2.04 -11.29 -7.65
C HIS A 359 3.40 -11.74 -8.19
N GLY A 360 4.24 -12.29 -7.29
CA GLY A 360 5.61 -12.65 -7.63
C GLY A 360 5.71 -13.90 -8.49
N SER A 361 6.76 -13.97 -9.32
CA SER A 361 7.09 -15.21 -10.02
C SER A 361 7.43 -16.30 -9.00
N VAL A 362 6.70 -17.41 -9.03
CA VAL A 362 6.96 -18.55 -8.16
C VAL A 362 8.35 -19.12 -8.38
N LEU A 363 8.98 -19.56 -7.31
CA LEU A 363 10.28 -20.22 -7.32
C LEU A 363 10.08 -21.72 -7.06
N ILE A 364 10.73 -22.57 -7.87
CA ILE A 364 10.73 -24.01 -7.62
C ILE A 364 12.17 -24.46 -7.34
N HIS A 365 12.39 -25.02 -6.18
CA HIS A 365 13.70 -25.56 -5.79
C HIS A 365 13.49 -26.89 -5.07
N ASN A 366 14.22 -27.93 -5.51
CA ASN A 366 14.10 -29.30 -4.99
C ASN A 366 12.65 -29.82 -4.98
N ASP A 367 11.92 -29.60 -6.08
CA ASP A 367 10.50 -29.93 -6.25
C ASP A 367 9.54 -29.25 -5.25
N ILE A 368 10.00 -28.24 -4.50
CA ILE A 368 9.18 -27.43 -3.61
C ILE A 368 8.86 -26.09 -4.29
N VAL A 369 7.59 -25.73 -4.30
CA VAL A 369 7.08 -24.45 -4.82
C VAL A 369 7.10 -23.40 -3.72
N HIS A 370 7.78 -22.30 -3.94
CA HIS A 370 7.83 -21.14 -3.06
C HIS A 370 7.09 -19.96 -3.72
N CYS A 371 6.20 -19.32 -2.97
CA CYS A 371 5.47 -18.12 -3.38
C CYS A 371 5.36 -17.13 -2.23
N VAL A 372 5.09 -15.86 -2.54
CA VAL A 372 4.87 -14.77 -1.58
C VAL A 372 3.67 -13.94 -2.02
#